data_47f70d24eb07d489818e401b48d6bab7
#
_entry.id   47f70d24eb07d489818e401b48d6bab7
#
_cell.length_a   1.000
_cell.length_b   1.000
_cell.length_c   1.000
_cell.angle_alpha   90.00
_cell.angle_beta   90.00
_cell.angle_gamma   90.00
#
_symmetry.space_group_name_H-M   'P 1'
#
loop_
_entity.id
_entity.type
_entity.pdbx_description
1 polymer ?
#
loop_
_entity_poly.entity_id
_entity_poly.type
_entity_poly.pdbx_seq_one_letter_code
_entity_poly.pdbx_strand_id
1 'polypeptide(L)'
;LEDEILNYGVDGGRAALNFLRSLRNMMAGASRSSVNMTVKWDGAPAIFAGIDPDDGKFFVAKKSVFNVSPKLYKTEAEIDADLSGTLNAKFKVALKEFSKLGIKGVLQGDLMFTDDVEATTIDGNGYLTFQPNTIVYAIPNNSVLAKTIKKAKVGIVWHTTYTGDTLQGMKASFGANISSLNNPSSVWMDDATYKDVSGKATFNASETEKITAVLSQVGTTFKKINAGQLSSFLKLQESMTGALAGASLKTYNNSKVRAGEKITNPMSHAKGYEKWVYDSIQKQIDKAKSEKGKDKYRNSQKEYVREVKKYTRNLIQIITFQNLLVDAKMQIVQKLNSVKGLTDTFIKTKNGFKVTNPEGFVAIDRVSGGAVKLVDRMEFSFNNFTAIKAWDK
;
A
#
# COMPACT_ATOMS: atom_id res chain seq x y z
N LEU A 1 -2.10 -1.78 -8.66
CA LEU A 1 -2.33 -1.33 -10.03
C LEU A 1 -2.12 -2.46 -11.05
N GLU A 2 -0.93 -3.03 -11.16
CA GLU A 2 -0.61 -4.10 -12.12
C GLU A 2 -1.40 -5.39 -11.94
N ASP A 3 -1.88 -5.64 -10.73
CA ASP A 3 -2.68 -6.84 -10.41
C ASP A 3 -4.19 -6.67 -10.66
N GLU A 4 -4.65 -5.48 -11.05
CA GLU A 4 -6.08 -5.22 -11.29
C GLU A 4 -6.67 -6.13 -12.36
N ILE A 5 -5.88 -6.49 -13.38
CA ILE A 5 -6.31 -7.45 -14.40
C ILE A 5 -6.52 -8.86 -13.82
N LEU A 6 -5.77 -9.24 -12.78
CA LEU A 6 -5.94 -10.51 -12.09
C LEU A 6 -7.02 -10.45 -11.00
N ASN A 7 -7.41 -9.24 -10.56
CA ASN A 7 -8.48 -9.03 -9.58
C ASN A 7 -9.86 -8.96 -10.25
N TYR A 8 -9.95 -8.19 -11.36
CA TYR A 8 -11.23 -7.78 -11.97
C TYR A 8 -11.26 -8.02 -13.48
N GLY A 9 -10.37 -8.87 -14.02
CA GLY A 9 -10.37 -9.23 -15.43
C GLY A 9 -10.11 -8.05 -16.37
N VAL A 10 -10.82 -8.03 -17.49
CA VAL A 10 -10.71 -6.99 -18.54
C VAL A 10 -11.01 -5.60 -17.98
N ASP A 11 -12.00 -5.48 -17.10
CA ASP A 11 -12.40 -4.18 -16.55
C ASP A 11 -11.33 -3.64 -15.59
N GLY A 12 -10.70 -4.49 -14.78
CA GLY A 12 -9.57 -4.11 -13.96
C GLY A 12 -8.37 -3.67 -14.79
N GLY A 13 -8.04 -4.40 -15.85
CA GLY A 13 -6.96 -4.02 -16.77
C GLY A 13 -7.22 -2.67 -17.48
N ARG A 14 -8.46 -2.45 -17.90
CA ARG A 14 -8.88 -1.19 -18.53
C ARG A 14 -8.81 -0.03 -17.54
N ALA A 15 -9.30 -0.23 -16.33
CA ALA A 15 -9.26 0.76 -15.27
C ALA A 15 -7.81 1.17 -14.94
N ALA A 16 -6.89 0.21 -14.79
CA ALA A 16 -5.48 0.47 -14.53
C ALA A 16 -4.82 1.30 -15.64
N LEU A 17 -5.07 0.96 -16.91
CA LEU A 17 -4.53 1.72 -18.04
C LEU A 17 -5.08 3.16 -18.09
N ASN A 18 -6.40 3.32 -17.95
CA ASN A 18 -7.04 4.64 -17.99
C ASN A 18 -6.58 5.51 -16.82
N PHE A 19 -6.37 4.92 -15.67
CA PHE A 19 -5.85 5.61 -14.51
C PHE A 19 -4.44 6.17 -14.75
N LEU A 20 -3.53 5.39 -15.32
CA LEU A 20 -2.18 5.88 -15.68
C LEU A 20 -2.23 6.98 -16.76
N ARG A 21 -3.17 6.91 -17.70
CA ARG A 21 -3.40 7.99 -18.69
C ARG A 21 -3.84 9.28 -18.01
N SER A 22 -4.74 9.20 -17.04
CA SER A 22 -5.20 10.37 -16.27
C SER A 22 -4.06 10.99 -15.46
N LEU A 23 -3.22 10.15 -14.83
CA LEU A 23 -2.02 10.61 -14.13
C LEU A 23 -1.03 11.31 -15.06
N ARG A 24 -0.74 10.72 -16.23
CA ARG A 24 0.12 11.36 -17.24
C ARG A 24 -0.43 12.73 -17.61
N ASN A 25 -1.74 12.85 -17.88
CA ASN A 25 -2.35 14.11 -18.26
C ASN A 25 -2.22 15.16 -17.15
N MET A 26 -2.45 14.77 -15.90
CA MET A 26 -2.25 15.64 -14.74
C MET A 26 -0.81 16.15 -14.67
N MET A 27 0.17 15.25 -14.76
CA MET A 27 1.58 15.60 -14.65
C MET A 27 2.11 16.34 -15.88
N ALA A 28 1.43 16.25 -17.03
CA ALA A 28 1.68 17.06 -18.21
C ALA A 28 1.03 18.47 -18.14
N GLY A 29 0.44 18.84 -17.02
CA GLY A 29 -0.13 20.18 -16.81
C GLY A 29 -1.56 20.37 -17.32
N ALA A 30 -2.30 19.28 -17.56
CA ALA A 30 -3.73 19.40 -17.93
C ALA A 30 -4.54 19.95 -16.75
N SER A 31 -5.08 21.14 -16.91
CA SER A 31 -5.79 21.91 -15.86
C SER A 31 -7.08 21.28 -15.32
N ARG A 32 -7.56 20.20 -15.93
CA ARG A 32 -8.78 19.45 -15.53
C ARG A 32 -8.45 18.01 -15.15
N SER A 33 -7.49 17.81 -14.27
CA SER A 33 -7.27 16.47 -13.72
C SER A 33 -8.29 16.14 -12.63
N SER A 34 -8.90 14.96 -12.73
CA SER A 34 -9.73 14.39 -11.68
C SER A 34 -8.92 13.70 -10.56
N VAL A 35 -7.60 13.69 -10.66
CA VAL A 35 -6.73 12.93 -9.76
C VAL A 35 -6.05 13.83 -8.72
N ASN A 36 -6.12 13.43 -7.46
CA ASN A 36 -5.30 13.96 -6.37
C ASN A 36 -4.17 13.00 -6.05
N MET A 37 -3.04 13.56 -5.63
CA MET A 37 -1.88 12.79 -5.21
C MET A 37 -1.64 12.95 -3.71
N THR A 38 -1.42 11.85 -3.01
CA THR A 38 -0.96 11.85 -1.63
C THR A 38 0.32 11.04 -1.48
N VAL A 39 1.16 11.40 -0.52
CA VAL A 39 2.32 10.60 -0.11
C VAL A 39 1.81 9.44 0.74
N LYS A 40 2.29 8.23 0.44
CA LYS A 40 2.01 7.08 1.29
C LYS A 40 3.06 7.01 2.40
N TRP A 41 2.64 7.30 3.62
CA TRP A 41 3.46 7.16 4.81
C TRP A 41 3.46 5.70 5.29
N ASP A 42 4.60 5.21 5.77
CA ASP A 42 4.77 3.86 6.33
C ASP A 42 4.50 3.89 7.85
N GLY A 43 3.34 4.41 8.25
CA GLY A 43 2.95 4.50 9.65
C GLY A 43 2.32 3.22 10.20
N ALA A 44 2.44 3.00 11.51
CA ALA A 44 1.80 1.90 12.22
C ALA A 44 1.65 2.20 13.72
N PRO A 45 0.53 1.82 14.33
CA PRO A 45 -0.67 1.24 13.73
C PRO A 45 -1.51 2.27 12.96
N ALA A 46 -2.41 1.79 12.09
CA ALA A 46 -3.50 2.62 11.60
C ALA A 46 -4.47 2.89 12.75
N ILE A 47 -4.81 4.16 12.97
CA ILE A 47 -5.73 4.61 14.02
C ILE A 47 -6.93 5.27 13.39
N PHE A 48 -8.10 4.93 13.93
CA PHE A 48 -9.36 5.64 13.70
C PHE A 48 -9.66 6.47 14.93
N ALA A 49 -10.02 7.73 14.76
CA ALA A 49 -10.37 8.63 15.85
C ALA A 49 -11.55 9.52 15.46
N GLY A 50 -12.47 9.74 16.37
CA GLY A 50 -13.64 10.55 16.07
C GLY A 50 -14.70 10.53 17.16
N ILE A 51 -15.90 10.90 16.77
CA ILE A 51 -17.08 10.94 17.64
C ILE A 51 -17.97 9.77 17.29
N ASP A 52 -18.34 8.99 18.30
CA ASP A 52 -19.33 7.94 18.16
C ASP A 52 -20.71 8.57 17.94
N PRO A 53 -21.37 8.29 16.79
CA PRO A 53 -22.67 8.86 16.51
C PRO A 53 -23.77 8.40 17.50
N ASP A 54 -23.58 7.26 18.19
CA ASP A 54 -24.60 6.72 19.09
C ASP A 54 -24.65 7.45 20.42
N ASP A 55 -23.50 7.89 20.98
CA ASP A 55 -23.46 8.52 22.31
C ASP A 55 -22.71 9.87 22.36
N GLY A 56 -22.20 10.34 21.22
CA GLY A 56 -21.50 11.61 21.10
C GLY A 56 -20.13 11.68 21.76
N LYS A 57 -19.58 10.55 22.24
CA LYS A 57 -18.27 10.52 22.92
C LYS A 57 -17.13 10.34 21.94
N PHE A 58 -16.01 10.96 22.28
CA PHE A 58 -14.76 10.74 21.53
C PHE A 58 -14.23 9.31 21.75
N PHE A 59 -13.72 8.72 20.69
CA PHE A 59 -13.07 7.41 20.75
C PHE A 59 -11.82 7.35 19.87
N VAL A 60 -10.96 6.36 20.17
CA VAL A 60 -9.98 5.83 19.23
C VAL A 60 -10.26 4.35 18.98
N ALA A 61 -9.90 3.84 17.78
CA ALA A 61 -10.17 2.45 17.42
C ALA A 61 -9.17 1.92 16.41
N LYS A 62 -9.17 0.59 16.27
CA LYS A 62 -8.53 -0.14 15.16
C LYS A 62 -9.53 -0.29 13.99
N LYS A 63 -9.12 -0.97 12.91
CA LYS A 63 -9.95 -1.26 11.73
C LYS A 63 -11.29 -1.92 12.06
N SER A 64 -11.42 -2.56 13.22
CA SER A 64 -12.68 -3.16 13.71
C SER A 64 -13.80 -2.16 14.00
N VAL A 65 -13.57 -0.85 13.90
CA VAL A 65 -14.55 0.22 14.11
C VAL A 65 -15.82 0.07 13.24
N PHE A 66 -15.73 -0.54 12.07
CA PHE A 66 -16.85 -0.72 11.14
C PHE A 66 -17.44 -2.14 11.16
N ASN A 67 -17.05 -2.97 12.11
CA ASN A 67 -17.66 -4.29 12.28
C ASN A 67 -19.10 -4.18 12.83
N VAL A 68 -19.88 -5.24 12.68
CA VAL A 68 -21.24 -5.32 13.28
C VAL A 68 -21.23 -5.03 14.78
N SER A 69 -20.17 -5.48 15.47
CA SER A 69 -19.90 -5.13 16.88
C SER A 69 -18.58 -4.35 16.91
N PRO A 70 -18.63 -3.02 16.81
CA PRO A 70 -17.43 -2.21 16.75
C PRO A 70 -16.72 -2.20 18.10
N LYS A 71 -15.38 -2.26 18.06
CA LYS A 71 -14.55 -2.03 19.25
C LYS A 71 -14.08 -0.60 19.25
N LEU A 72 -14.62 0.21 20.15
CA LEU A 72 -14.27 1.60 20.39
C LEU A 72 -13.60 1.72 21.75
N TYR A 73 -12.55 2.51 21.83
CA TYR A 73 -11.89 2.82 23.09
C TYR A 73 -12.18 4.28 23.45
N LYS A 74 -13.06 4.49 24.42
CA LYS A 74 -13.47 5.81 24.95
C LYS A 74 -12.79 6.12 26.27
N THR A 75 -12.23 5.07 26.92
CA THR A 75 -11.52 5.14 28.20
C THR A 75 -10.24 4.31 28.17
N GLU A 76 -9.30 4.63 29.06
CA GLU A 76 -8.08 3.82 29.22
C GLU A 76 -8.38 2.40 29.70
N ALA A 77 -9.43 2.22 30.50
CA ALA A 77 -9.84 0.89 30.96
C ALA A 77 -10.28 -0.03 29.81
N GLU A 78 -10.97 0.50 28.80
CA GLU A 78 -11.34 -0.27 27.60
C GLU A 78 -10.10 -0.64 26.76
N ILE A 79 -9.09 0.22 26.75
CA ILE A 79 -7.80 -0.07 26.11
C ILE A 79 -7.09 -1.19 26.86
N ASP A 80 -7.04 -1.13 28.19
CA ASP A 80 -6.40 -2.14 29.04
C ASP A 80 -7.06 -3.51 28.92
N ALA A 81 -8.37 -3.54 28.70
CA ALA A 81 -9.13 -4.78 28.54
C ALA A 81 -8.85 -5.50 27.19
N ASP A 82 -8.42 -4.79 26.15
CA ASP A 82 -8.28 -5.37 24.79
C ASP A 82 -6.85 -5.32 24.23
N LEU A 83 -6.01 -4.40 24.70
CA LEU A 83 -4.66 -4.19 24.18
C LEU A 83 -3.59 -4.38 25.24
N SER A 84 -2.41 -4.77 24.84
CA SER A 84 -1.25 -4.95 25.72
C SER A 84 0.03 -4.36 25.11
N GLY A 85 1.08 -4.24 25.94
CA GLY A 85 2.41 -3.80 25.53
C GLY A 85 2.43 -2.41 24.89
N THR A 86 3.30 -2.24 23.91
CA THR A 86 3.48 -0.96 23.20
C THR A 86 2.22 -0.47 22.50
N LEU A 87 1.38 -1.39 22.00
CA LEU A 87 0.14 -1.02 21.33
C LEU A 87 -0.87 -0.38 22.33
N ASN A 88 -0.97 -0.91 23.54
CA ASN A 88 -1.78 -0.32 24.61
C ASN A 88 -1.30 1.10 24.93
N ALA A 89 0.00 1.28 25.17
CA ALA A 89 0.58 2.60 25.46
C ALA A 89 0.30 3.61 24.35
N LYS A 90 0.51 3.23 23.08
CA LYS A 90 0.25 4.08 21.91
C LYS A 90 -1.21 4.51 21.83
N PHE A 91 -2.16 3.59 22.08
CA PHE A 91 -3.59 3.91 22.05
C PHE A 91 -4.03 4.83 23.20
N LYS A 92 -3.45 4.68 24.40
CA LYS A 92 -3.70 5.62 25.52
C LYS A 92 -3.22 7.04 25.20
N VAL A 93 -2.02 7.17 24.62
CA VAL A 93 -1.52 8.49 24.17
C VAL A 93 -2.44 9.05 23.08
N ALA A 94 -2.84 8.25 22.10
CA ALA A 94 -3.74 8.66 21.04
C ALA A 94 -5.12 9.11 21.60
N LEU A 95 -5.73 8.36 22.50
CA LEU A 95 -7.01 8.72 23.14
C LEU A 95 -6.90 10.10 23.83
N LYS A 96 -5.88 10.29 24.65
CA LYS A 96 -5.64 11.50 25.41
C LYS A 96 -5.34 12.72 24.51
N GLU A 97 -4.51 12.55 23.50
CA GLU A 97 -4.03 13.68 22.71
C GLU A 97 -4.99 14.03 21.56
N PHE A 98 -5.57 13.03 20.88
CA PHE A 98 -6.48 13.28 19.76
C PHE A 98 -7.85 13.79 20.18
N SER A 99 -8.30 13.56 21.43
CA SER A 99 -9.51 14.17 21.97
C SER A 99 -9.47 15.71 21.95
N LYS A 100 -8.27 16.30 21.90
CA LYS A 100 -8.06 17.76 21.86
C LYS A 100 -8.22 18.37 20.47
N LEU A 101 -8.25 17.53 19.42
CA LEU A 101 -8.24 17.95 18.02
C LEU A 101 -9.58 18.51 17.52
N GLY A 102 -10.69 18.23 18.24
CA GLY A 102 -12.02 18.66 17.82
C GLY A 102 -12.51 17.98 16.55
N ILE A 103 -12.15 16.69 16.35
CA ILE A 103 -12.55 15.91 15.18
C ILE A 103 -14.07 15.79 15.14
N LYS A 104 -14.65 16.08 13.98
CA LYS A 104 -16.06 15.86 13.67
C LYS A 104 -16.18 14.67 12.70
N GLY A 105 -17.04 13.69 13.00
CA GLY A 105 -17.08 12.42 12.29
C GLY A 105 -15.93 11.50 12.70
N VAL A 106 -15.38 10.72 11.78
CA VAL A 106 -14.27 9.81 12.04
C VAL A 106 -13.15 10.03 11.03
N LEU A 107 -11.92 10.16 11.52
CA LEU A 107 -10.71 10.21 10.71
C LEU A 107 -9.93 8.90 10.85
N GLN A 108 -9.29 8.49 9.77
CA GLN A 108 -8.27 7.44 9.78
C GLN A 108 -6.92 8.04 9.43
N GLY A 109 -5.90 7.66 10.20
CA GLY A 109 -4.53 8.04 9.95
C GLY A 109 -3.55 6.93 10.34
N ASP A 110 -2.31 7.13 9.96
CA ASP A 110 -1.20 6.27 10.30
C ASP A 110 -0.38 6.92 11.42
N LEU A 111 -0.24 6.22 12.55
CA LEU A 111 0.56 6.70 13.68
C LEU A 111 2.04 6.69 13.31
N MET A 112 2.71 7.82 13.54
CA MET A 112 4.11 7.98 13.17
C MET A 112 5.05 7.79 14.35
N PHE A 113 4.72 8.33 15.51
CA PHE A 113 5.51 8.20 16.73
C PHE A 113 4.66 8.51 17.97
N THR A 114 5.17 8.09 19.12
CA THR A 114 4.75 8.53 20.46
C THR A 114 5.99 8.99 21.23
N ASP A 115 6.55 8.16 22.10
CA ASP A 115 7.77 8.38 22.89
C ASP A 115 9.05 7.83 22.22
N ASP A 116 8.92 7.32 21.00
CA ASP A 116 9.95 6.64 20.21
C ASP A 116 10.69 7.56 19.22
N VAL A 117 10.75 8.88 19.51
CA VAL A 117 11.55 9.86 18.75
C VAL A 117 12.96 9.95 19.35
N GLU A 118 13.97 9.69 18.53
CA GLU A 118 15.36 9.62 18.94
C GLU A 118 16.24 10.67 18.22
N ALA A 119 17.25 11.22 18.91
CA ALA A 119 18.31 11.97 18.27
C ALA A 119 19.33 10.99 17.68
N THR A 120 19.57 11.06 16.37
CA THR A 120 20.40 10.10 15.63
C THR A 120 21.37 10.85 14.72
N THR A 121 22.60 10.33 14.59
CA THR A 121 23.55 10.79 13.57
C THR A 121 23.59 9.79 12.42
N ILE A 122 23.38 10.29 11.19
CA ILE A 122 23.43 9.49 9.96
C ILE A 122 24.39 10.20 9.01
N ASP A 123 25.45 9.53 8.59
CA ASP A 123 26.49 10.06 7.70
C ASP A 123 27.03 11.43 8.14
N GLY A 124 27.27 11.57 9.47
CA GLY A 124 27.80 12.80 10.08
C GLY A 124 26.78 13.92 10.29
N ASN A 125 25.54 13.76 9.86
CA ASN A 125 24.47 14.75 10.03
C ASN A 125 23.55 14.37 11.20
N GLY A 126 23.15 15.37 11.98
CA GLY A 126 22.25 15.19 13.12
C GLY A 126 20.78 15.25 12.71
N TYR A 127 20.01 14.25 13.12
CA TYR A 127 18.57 14.12 12.86
C TYR A 127 17.78 13.84 14.13
N LEU A 128 16.48 14.17 14.09
CA LEU A 128 15.46 13.47 14.85
C LEU A 128 14.92 12.35 14.00
N THR A 129 14.86 11.14 14.56
CA THR A 129 14.36 9.96 13.83
C THR A 129 13.22 9.29 14.58
N PHE A 130 12.31 8.71 13.83
CA PHE A 130 11.29 7.77 14.30
C PHE A 130 11.05 6.70 13.26
N GLN A 131 10.71 5.50 13.71
CA GLN A 131 10.48 4.34 12.85
C GLN A 131 9.14 3.69 13.21
N PRO A 132 8.03 4.13 12.58
CA PRO A 132 6.72 3.55 12.89
C PRO A 132 6.57 2.10 12.41
N ASN A 133 7.15 1.75 11.28
CA ASN A 133 7.13 0.40 10.68
C ASN A 133 8.51 0.04 10.11
N THR A 134 8.66 0.04 8.79
CA THR A 134 9.89 -0.35 8.10
C THR A 134 10.79 0.86 7.83
N ILE A 135 10.18 2.00 7.45
CA ILE A 135 10.91 3.22 7.10
C ILE A 135 11.28 4.00 8.35
N VAL A 136 12.54 4.40 8.42
CA VAL A 136 13.04 5.42 9.36
C VAL A 136 12.86 6.78 8.71
N TYR A 137 12.07 7.62 9.34
CA TYR A 137 11.91 9.03 8.97
C TYR A 137 12.92 9.86 9.74
N ALA A 138 13.69 10.68 9.03
CA ALA A 138 14.75 11.49 9.58
C ALA A 138 14.52 12.98 9.26
N ILE A 139 14.46 13.79 10.29
CA ILE A 139 14.24 15.22 10.21
C ILE A 139 15.51 15.94 10.66
N PRO A 140 16.11 16.82 9.83
CA PRO A 140 17.29 17.59 10.24
C PRO A 140 17.06 18.34 11.55
N ASN A 141 17.95 18.18 12.52
CA ASN A 141 17.80 18.68 13.89
C ASN A 141 17.59 20.19 14.01
N ASN A 142 18.09 20.95 13.05
CA ASN A 142 18.00 22.42 13.01
C ASN A 142 16.74 22.93 12.29
N SER A 143 15.90 22.05 11.78
CA SER A 143 14.69 22.42 11.03
C SER A 143 13.56 22.91 11.95
N VAL A 144 12.62 23.69 11.38
CA VAL A 144 11.39 24.10 12.07
C VAL A 144 10.56 22.87 12.45
N LEU A 145 10.49 21.88 11.57
CA LEU A 145 9.76 20.64 11.80
C LEU A 145 10.33 19.88 13.01
N ALA A 146 11.66 19.81 13.16
CA ALA A 146 12.29 19.18 14.32
C ALA A 146 11.90 19.86 15.63
N LYS A 147 11.80 21.20 15.65
CA LYS A 147 11.35 21.94 16.84
C LYS A 147 9.90 21.62 17.20
N THR A 148 9.04 21.40 16.22
CA THR A 148 7.64 21.01 16.43
C THR A 148 7.55 19.58 16.96
N ILE A 149 8.25 18.63 16.34
CA ILE A 149 8.23 17.21 16.74
C ILE A 149 8.79 17.03 18.15
N LYS A 150 9.82 17.77 18.55
CA LYS A 150 10.37 17.74 19.93
C LYS A 150 9.35 18.10 21.01
N LYS A 151 8.31 18.88 20.69
CA LYS A 151 7.23 19.25 21.62
C LYS A 151 6.06 18.29 21.59
N ALA A 152 5.90 17.56 20.49
CA ALA A 152 4.81 16.65 20.30
C ALA A 152 4.99 15.37 21.12
N LYS A 153 3.88 14.88 21.69
CA LYS A 153 3.78 13.59 22.40
C LYS A 153 3.32 12.49 21.46
N VAL A 154 2.79 12.87 20.30
CA VAL A 154 2.27 11.95 19.29
C VAL A 154 2.36 12.59 17.91
N GLY A 155 2.69 11.79 16.91
CA GLY A 155 2.64 12.15 15.50
C GLY A 155 1.67 11.27 14.72
N ILE A 156 0.88 11.88 13.86
CA ILE A 156 -0.13 11.19 13.03
C ILE A 156 -0.19 11.80 11.64
N VAL A 157 -0.39 10.98 10.62
CA VAL A 157 -0.71 11.42 9.25
C VAL A 157 -2.12 10.96 8.91
N TRP A 158 -3.04 11.92 8.83
CA TRP A 158 -4.44 11.68 8.49
C TRP A 158 -4.61 11.54 6.98
N HIS A 159 -5.36 10.54 6.52
CA HIS A 159 -5.50 10.28 5.07
C HIS A 159 -6.92 9.94 4.62
N THR A 160 -7.86 9.62 5.52
CA THR A 160 -9.23 9.27 5.15
C THR A 160 -10.21 9.85 6.14
N THR A 161 -11.30 10.41 5.62
CA THR A 161 -12.45 10.91 6.39
C THR A 161 -13.62 9.96 6.18
N TYR A 162 -14.33 9.66 7.27
CA TYR A 162 -15.56 8.87 7.24
C TYR A 162 -16.72 9.72 7.74
N THR A 163 -17.82 9.71 6.99
CA THR A 163 -19.03 10.49 7.28
C THR A 163 -20.28 9.62 7.13
N GLY A 164 -21.21 9.74 8.03
CA GLY A 164 -22.48 8.99 8.07
C GLY A 164 -23.11 9.08 9.45
N ASP A 165 -24.38 8.70 9.54
CA ASP A 165 -25.17 8.77 10.77
C ASP A 165 -24.94 7.57 11.70
N THR A 166 -24.33 6.50 11.21
CA THR A 166 -23.96 5.29 11.99
C THR A 166 -22.56 4.84 11.57
N LEU A 167 -21.81 4.21 12.47
CA LEU A 167 -20.46 3.69 12.15
C LEU A 167 -20.47 2.74 10.95
N GLN A 168 -21.43 1.81 10.89
CA GLN A 168 -21.55 0.84 9.80
C GLN A 168 -21.98 1.47 8.46
N GLY A 169 -22.74 2.58 8.53
CA GLY A 169 -23.22 3.33 7.37
C GLY A 169 -22.26 4.39 6.87
N MET A 170 -21.14 4.63 7.56
CA MET A 170 -20.17 5.66 7.16
C MET A 170 -19.54 5.35 5.81
N LYS A 171 -19.41 6.39 4.99
CA LYS A 171 -18.73 6.37 3.69
C LYS A 171 -17.34 6.95 3.82
N ALA A 172 -16.37 6.25 3.29
CA ALA A 172 -14.98 6.71 3.22
C ALA A 172 -14.81 7.76 2.11
N SER A 173 -14.10 8.84 2.43
CA SER A 173 -13.59 9.82 1.47
C SER A 173 -12.09 9.95 1.67
N PHE A 174 -11.30 9.79 0.62
CA PHE A 174 -9.86 9.96 0.70
C PHE A 174 -9.50 11.44 0.89
N GLY A 175 -8.50 11.66 1.75
CA GLY A 175 -8.10 12.99 2.20
C GLY A 175 -8.71 13.35 3.56
N ALA A 176 -7.99 14.18 4.29
CA ALA A 176 -8.42 14.73 5.57
C ALA A 176 -8.15 16.22 5.59
N ASN A 177 -9.15 17.01 5.91
CA ASN A 177 -8.97 18.46 6.08
C ASN A 177 -8.48 18.75 7.50
N ILE A 178 -7.17 18.75 7.70
CA ILE A 178 -6.57 19.04 9.02
C ILE A 178 -6.64 20.52 9.40
N SER A 179 -6.87 21.43 8.45
CA SER A 179 -6.98 22.87 8.76
C SER A 179 -8.21 23.22 9.60
N SER A 180 -9.21 22.34 9.66
CA SER A 180 -10.39 22.47 10.50
C SER A 180 -10.20 21.92 11.92
N LEU A 181 -9.06 21.28 12.20
CA LEU A 181 -8.75 20.70 13.50
C LEU A 181 -8.01 21.72 14.39
N ASN A 182 -8.18 21.56 15.70
CA ASN A 182 -7.31 22.25 16.66
C ASN A 182 -5.88 21.77 16.49
N ASN A 183 -4.91 22.66 16.74
CA ASN A 183 -3.49 22.36 16.57
C ASN A 183 -2.71 22.50 17.90
N PRO A 184 -2.92 21.59 18.89
CA PRO A 184 -2.18 21.62 20.13
C PRO A 184 -0.71 21.24 19.90
N SER A 185 0.22 21.91 20.57
CA SER A 185 1.67 21.64 20.43
C SER A 185 2.09 20.22 20.82
N SER A 186 1.22 19.50 21.53
CA SER A 186 1.44 18.09 21.91
C SER A 186 1.13 17.09 20.79
N VAL A 187 0.56 17.54 19.67
CA VAL A 187 0.26 16.70 18.51
C VAL A 187 0.95 17.25 17.28
N TRP A 188 1.78 16.47 16.64
CA TRP A 188 2.19 16.74 15.26
C TRP A 188 1.25 15.98 14.31
N MET A 189 0.73 16.67 13.31
CA MET A 189 -0.14 16.04 12.31
C MET A 189 0.14 16.59 10.92
N ASP A 190 -0.07 15.74 9.92
CA ASP A 190 -0.07 16.09 8.49
C ASP A 190 -1.26 15.39 7.80
N ASP A 191 -1.60 15.82 6.58
CA ASP A 191 -2.77 15.34 5.83
C ASP A 191 -2.39 14.40 4.67
N ALA A 192 -1.18 13.92 4.61
CA ALA A 192 -0.62 13.09 3.54
C ALA A 192 -0.68 13.73 2.14
N THR A 193 -1.19 14.94 1.96
CA THR A 193 -1.28 15.59 0.65
C THR A 193 0.12 15.81 0.06
N TYR A 194 0.30 15.37 -1.19
CA TYR A 194 1.53 15.64 -1.91
C TYR A 194 1.62 17.13 -2.24
N LYS A 195 2.65 17.78 -1.72
CA LYS A 195 2.91 19.21 -1.94
C LYS A 195 4.16 19.37 -2.80
N ASP A 196 3.98 19.75 -4.05
CA ASP A 196 5.10 20.16 -4.90
C ASP A 196 5.30 21.69 -4.80
N VAL A 197 6.19 22.09 -3.90
CA VAL A 197 6.58 23.52 -3.75
C VAL A 197 7.65 23.94 -4.77
N SER A 198 8.17 23.03 -5.57
CA SER A 198 9.27 23.27 -6.50
C SER A 198 8.86 23.34 -7.97
N GLY A 199 7.63 22.94 -8.31
CA GLY A 199 7.13 22.78 -9.69
C GLY A 199 7.85 21.68 -10.50
N LYS A 200 8.65 20.84 -9.85
CA LYS A 200 9.44 19.79 -10.50
C LYS A 200 8.67 18.52 -10.81
N ALA A 201 7.51 18.31 -10.18
CA ALA A 201 6.67 17.14 -10.42
C ALA A 201 5.98 17.15 -11.78
N THR A 202 5.96 18.28 -12.50
CA THR A 202 5.37 18.37 -13.84
C THR A 202 6.30 17.74 -14.88
N PHE A 203 5.74 16.90 -15.75
CA PHE A 203 6.46 16.34 -16.89
C PHE A 203 6.81 17.41 -17.92
N ASN A 204 8.04 17.41 -18.41
CA ASN A 204 8.39 18.14 -19.61
C ASN A 204 7.91 17.40 -20.89
N ALA A 205 8.09 18.01 -22.07
CA ALA A 205 7.62 17.42 -23.34
C ALA A 205 8.22 16.03 -23.61
N SER A 206 9.54 15.84 -23.40
CA SER A 206 10.23 14.57 -23.61
C SER A 206 9.76 13.47 -22.63
N GLU A 207 9.56 13.80 -21.36
CA GLU A 207 9.01 12.88 -20.36
C GLU A 207 7.58 12.48 -20.70
N THR A 208 6.75 13.45 -21.15
CA THR A 208 5.37 13.20 -21.61
C THR A 208 5.34 12.27 -22.82
N GLU A 209 6.23 12.46 -23.78
CA GLU A 209 6.35 11.60 -24.96
C GLU A 209 6.73 10.17 -24.57
N LYS A 210 7.76 10.01 -23.74
CA LYS A 210 8.23 8.70 -23.27
C LYS A 210 7.12 7.89 -22.58
N ILE A 211 6.42 8.48 -21.62
CA ILE A 211 5.35 7.77 -20.92
C ILE A 211 4.16 7.50 -21.86
N THR A 212 3.88 8.40 -22.81
CA THR A 212 2.83 8.21 -23.82
C THR A 212 3.13 7.02 -24.73
N ALA A 213 4.39 6.85 -25.13
CA ALA A 213 4.82 5.70 -25.92
C ALA A 213 4.62 4.38 -25.16
N VAL A 214 5.01 4.32 -23.88
CA VAL A 214 4.77 3.13 -23.06
C VAL A 214 3.28 2.86 -22.88
N LEU A 215 2.46 3.86 -22.57
CA LEU A 215 1.00 3.70 -22.43
C LEU A 215 0.31 3.25 -23.73
N SER A 216 0.86 3.63 -24.89
CA SER A 216 0.41 3.14 -26.19
C SER A 216 0.72 1.65 -26.37
N GLN A 217 1.91 1.21 -25.96
CA GLN A 217 2.28 -0.22 -25.94
C GLN A 217 1.40 -1.02 -24.97
N VAL A 218 1.11 -0.47 -23.77
CA VAL A 218 0.15 -1.07 -22.81
C VAL A 218 -1.20 -1.30 -23.51
N GLY A 219 -1.74 -0.27 -24.19
CA GLY A 219 -3.02 -0.36 -24.91
C GLY A 219 -3.01 -1.40 -26.02
N THR A 220 -1.92 -1.47 -26.80
CA THR A 220 -1.75 -2.46 -27.87
C THR A 220 -1.67 -3.89 -27.31
N THR A 221 -0.94 -4.08 -26.22
CA THR A 221 -0.82 -5.39 -25.55
C THR A 221 -2.14 -5.81 -24.93
N PHE A 222 -2.86 -4.87 -24.31
CA PHE A 222 -4.19 -5.14 -23.74
C PHE A 222 -5.19 -5.70 -24.76
N LYS A 223 -5.17 -5.15 -26.01
CA LYS A 223 -6.02 -5.65 -27.09
C LYS A 223 -5.69 -7.08 -27.53
N LYS A 224 -4.49 -7.59 -27.25
CA LYS A 224 -4.09 -8.97 -27.57
C LYS A 224 -4.51 -9.99 -26.52
N ILE A 225 -4.95 -9.54 -25.35
CA ILE A 225 -5.43 -10.44 -24.27
C ILE A 225 -6.80 -10.99 -24.66
N ASN A 226 -6.90 -12.31 -24.70
CA ASN A 226 -8.19 -12.97 -24.95
C ASN A 226 -9.06 -12.93 -23.69
N ALA A 227 -10.14 -12.16 -23.75
CA ALA A 227 -11.05 -11.93 -22.62
C ALA A 227 -11.70 -13.22 -22.09
N GLY A 228 -12.12 -14.12 -23.00
CA GLY A 228 -12.74 -15.40 -22.62
C GLY A 228 -11.75 -16.32 -21.89
N GLN A 229 -10.51 -16.42 -22.41
CA GLN A 229 -9.46 -17.18 -21.74
C GLN A 229 -9.06 -16.56 -20.40
N LEU A 230 -9.01 -15.22 -20.31
CA LEU A 230 -8.75 -14.53 -19.03
C LEU A 230 -9.85 -14.87 -18.01
N SER A 231 -11.12 -14.75 -18.38
CA SER A 231 -12.23 -15.09 -17.48
C SER A 231 -12.18 -16.54 -17.00
N SER A 232 -11.92 -17.48 -17.92
CA SER A 232 -11.78 -18.90 -17.56
C SER A 232 -10.57 -19.16 -16.67
N PHE A 233 -9.44 -18.49 -16.93
CA PHE A 233 -8.25 -18.56 -16.08
C PHE A 233 -8.52 -18.02 -14.67
N LEU A 234 -9.23 -16.89 -14.54
CA LEU A 234 -9.55 -16.32 -13.22
C LEU A 234 -10.45 -17.26 -12.41
N LYS A 235 -11.45 -17.91 -13.04
CA LYS A 235 -12.25 -18.96 -12.38
C LYS A 235 -11.38 -20.13 -11.92
N LEU A 236 -10.40 -20.55 -12.72
CA LEU A 236 -9.43 -21.56 -12.31
C LEU A 236 -8.63 -21.10 -11.08
N GLN A 237 -8.20 -19.82 -11.04
CA GLN A 237 -7.49 -19.28 -9.87
C GLN A 237 -8.38 -19.24 -8.61
N GLU A 238 -9.66 -18.90 -8.73
CA GLU A 238 -10.63 -18.91 -7.63
C GLU A 238 -10.86 -20.30 -7.06
N SER A 239 -10.73 -21.37 -7.87
CA SER A 239 -10.82 -22.75 -7.39
C SER A 239 -9.61 -23.22 -6.59
N MET A 240 -8.47 -22.51 -6.66
CA MET A 240 -7.25 -22.79 -5.88
C MET A 240 -7.39 -22.28 -4.45
N THR A 241 -8.15 -22.97 -3.61
CA THR A 241 -8.47 -22.59 -2.23
C THR A 241 -7.84 -23.53 -1.20
N GLY A 242 -7.85 -23.16 0.05
CA GLY A 242 -7.35 -23.97 1.16
C GLY A 242 -5.89 -24.38 0.94
N ALA A 243 -5.62 -25.69 0.97
CA ALA A 243 -4.26 -26.21 0.78
C ALA A 243 -3.65 -25.92 -0.61
N LEU A 244 -4.49 -25.62 -1.62
CA LEU A 244 -4.06 -25.29 -2.98
C LEU A 244 -3.87 -23.80 -3.23
N ALA A 245 -4.23 -22.92 -2.28
CA ALA A 245 -4.11 -21.46 -2.43
C ALA A 245 -2.68 -21.00 -2.78
N GLY A 246 -1.67 -21.75 -2.30
CA GLY A 246 -0.26 -21.50 -2.63
C GLY A 246 0.12 -21.71 -4.10
N ALA A 247 -0.71 -22.40 -4.89
CA ALA A 247 -0.47 -22.66 -6.31
C ALA A 247 -0.92 -21.51 -7.22
N SER A 248 -1.57 -20.45 -6.70
CA SER A 248 -2.09 -19.32 -7.50
C SER A 248 -0.97 -18.50 -8.15
N LEU A 249 -1.29 -17.84 -9.28
CA LEU A 249 -0.36 -16.95 -9.99
C LEU A 249 0.06 -15.77 -9.12
N LYS A 250 -0.84 -15.21 -8.31
CA LYS A 250 -0.50 -14.14 -7.36
C LYS A 250 0.56 -14.59 -6.34
N THR A 251 0.44 -15.81 -5.81
CA THR A 251 1.42 -16.36 -4.87
C THR A 251 2.77 -16.57 -5.55
N TYR A 252 2.77 -17.04 -6.80
CA TYR A 252 3.98 -17.16 -7.59
C TYR A 252 4.65 -15.81 -7.86
N ASN A 253 3.88 -14.80 -8.30
CA ASN A 253 4.40 -13.45 -8.50
C ASN A 253 4.97 -12.86 -7.20
N ASN A 254 4.27 -13.04 -6.07
CA ASN A 254 4.76 -12.60 -4.76
C ASN A 254 6.04 -13.32 -4.34
N SER A 255 6.24 -14.59 -4.71
CA SER A 255 7.49 -15.32 -4.41
C SER A 255 8.68 -14.66 -5.11
N LYS A 256 8.50 -14.16 -6.34
CA LYS A 256 9.53 -13.43 -7.08
C LYS A 256 9.89 -12.11 -6.41
N VAL A 257 8.88 -11.35 -5.99
CA VAL A 257 9.10 -10.09 -5.24
C VAL A 257 9.84 -10.35 -3.93
N ARG A 258 9.49 -11.39 -3.18
CA ARG A 258 10.19 -11.77 -1.94
C ARG A 258 11.65 -12.16 -2.17
N ALA A 259 11.95 -12.77 -3.31
CA ALA A 259 13.30 -13.12 -3.72
C ALA A 259 14.10 -11.94 -4.31
N GLY A 260 13.49 -10.76 -4.47
CA GLY A 260 14.11 -9.62 -5.15
C GLY A 260 14.26 -9.82 -6.66
N GLU A 261 13.51 -10.74 -7.25
CA GLU A 261 13.59 -11.10 -8.67
C GLU A 261 12.57 -10.33 -9.50
N LYS A 262 13.05 -9.54 -10.47
CA LYS A 262 12.17 -8.88 -11.47
C LYS A 262 11.67 -9.88 -12.51
N ILE A 263 10.40 -9.76 -12.89
CA ILE A 263 9.80 -10.55 -13.97
C ILE A 263 10.15 -9.88 -15.30
N THR A 264 11.32 -10.20 -15.86
CA THR A 264 11.83 -9.57 -17.10
C THR A 264 11.43 -10.32 -18.37
N ASN A 265 11.17 -11.63 -18.26
CA ASN A 265 10.81 -12.47 -19.40
C ASN A 265 9.42 -13.10 -19.21
N PRO A 266 8.35 -12.56 -19.84
CA PRO A 266 6.99 -13.07 -19.71
C PRO A 266 6.83 -14.54 -20.11
N MET A 267 7.54 -15.01 -21.16
CA MET A 267 7.48 -16.40 -21.61
C MET A 267 8.07 -17.34 -20.57
N SER A 268 9.26 -17.01 -20.06
CA SER A 268 9.92 -17.81 -19.02
C SER A 268 9.09 -17.83 -17.74
N HIS A 269 8.48 -16.68 -17.39
CA HIS A 269 7.65 -16.59 -16.20
C HIS A 269 6.36 -17.41 -16.33
N ALA A 270 5.67 -17.35 -17.49
CA ALA A 270 4.48 -18.16 -17.73
C ALA A 270 4.76 -19.66 -17.67
N LYS A 271 5.87 -20.11 -18.26
CA LYS A 271 6.33 -21.51 -18.14
C LYS A 271 6.73 -21.88 -16.70
N GLY A 272 7.40 -20.97 -16.01
CA GLY A 272 7.76 -21.13 -14.59
C GLY A 272 6.53 -21.28 -13.70
N TYR A 273 5.41 -20.65 -14.07
CA TYR A 273 4.16 -20.80 -13.34
C TYR A 273 3.58 -22.22 -13.46
N GLU A 274 3.68 -22.87 -14.60
CA GLU A 274 3.27 -24.27 -14.75
C GLU A 274 4.03 -25.18 -13.76
N LYS A 275 5.35 -24.99 -13.68
CA LYS A 275 6.19 -25.70 -12.70
C LYS A 275 5.83 -25.35 -11.26
N TRP A 276 5.55 -24.08 -10.98
CA TRP A 276 5.13 -23.64 -9.65
C TRP A 276 3.85 -24.33 -9.17
N VAL A 277 2.87 -24.47 -10.05
CA VAL A 277 1.62 -25.20 -9.74
C VAL A 277 1.92 -26.67 -9.41
N TYR A 278 2.75 -27.33 -10.24
CA TYR A 278 3.18 -28.69 -9.98
C TYR A 278 3.86 -28.82 -8.61
N ASP A 279 4.89 -28.03 -8.36
CA ASP A 279 5.69 -28.10 -7.13
C ASP A 279 4.86 -27.74 -5.87
N SER A 280 3.94 -26.79 -6.00
CA SER A 280 3.07 -26.38 -4.88
C SER A 280 2.11 -27.48 -4.47
N ILE A 281 1.55 -28.21 -5.44
CA ILE A 281 0.66 -29.33 -5.15
C ILE A 281 1.46 -30.57 -4.72
N GLN A 282 2.67 -30.77 -5.28
CA GLN A 282 3.57 -31.85 -4.82
C GLN A 282 3.86 -31.75 -3.32
N LYS A 283 4.09 -30.53 -2.81
CA LYS A 283 4.25 -30.32 -1.35
C LYS A 283 3.04 -30.76 -0.53
N GLN A 284 1.82 -30.72 -1.10
CA GLN A 284 0.63 -31.22 -0.40
C GLN A 284 0.52 -32.74 -0.47
N ILE A 285 0.95 -33.35 -1.58
CA ILE A 285 1.07 -34.82 -1.69
C ILE A 285 2.03 -35.35 -0.62
N ASP A 286 3.20 -34.71 -0.50
CA ASP A 286 4.25 -35.09 0.45
C ASP A 286 3.80 -34.97 1.91
N LYS A 287 2.95 -33.97 2.20
CA LYS A 287 2.39 -33.75 3.54
C LYS A 287 1.22 -34.67 3.89
N ALA A 288 0.55 -35.25 2.89
CA ALA A 288 -0.63 -36.09 3.11
C ALA A 288 -0.25 -37.42 3.77
N LYS A 289 -0.93 -37.74 4.90
CA LYS A 289 -0.66 -38.96 5.69
C LYS A 289 -1.30 -40.23 5.12
N SER A 290 -2.42 -40.09 4.38
CA SER A 290 -3.16 -41.24 3.83
C SER A 290 -3.00 -41.32 2.30
N GLU A 291 -3.00 -42.52 1.74
CA GLU A 291 -2.95 -42.71 0.28
C GLU A 291 -4.17 -42.08 -0.40
N LYS A 292 -5.35 -42.17 0.17
CA LYS A 292 -6.54 -41.48 -0.34
C LYS A 292 -6.33 -39.95 -0.44
N GLY A 293 -5.65 -39.37 0.55
CA GLY A 293 -5.29 -37.92 0.54
C GLY A 293 -4.26 -37.61 -0.55
N LYS A 294 -3.23 -38.47 -0.69
CA LYS A 294 -2.21 -38.32 -1.75
C LYS A 294 -2.84 -38.45 -3.14
N ASP A 295 -3.72 -39.41 -3.35
CA ASP A 295 -4.40 -39.59 -4.63
C ASP A 295 -5.29 -38.43 -5.02
N LYS A 296 -6.00 -37.84 -4.06
CA LYS A 296 -6.74 -36.61 -4.26
C LYS A 296 -5.85 -35.49 -4.81
N TYR A 297 -4.70 -35.25 -4.16
CA TYR A 297 -3.78 -34.20 -4.61
C TYR A 297 -3.05 -34.57 -5.91
N ARG A 298 -2.74 -35.84 -6.18
CA ARG A 298 -2.18 -36.31 -7.48
C ARG A 298 -3.14 -36.01 -8.62
N ASN A 299 -4.45 -36.27 -8.43
CA ASN A 299 -5.47 -35.94 -9.42
C ASN A 299 -5.58 -34.44 -9.64
N SER A 300 -5.64 -33.64 -8.56
CA SER A 300 -5.63 -32.17 -8.65
C SER A 300 -4.38 -31.67 -9.36
N GLN A 301 -3.19 -32.22 -9.08
CA GLN A 301 -1.94 -31.82 -9.73
C GLN A 301 -2.02 -32.01 -11.26
N LYS A 302 -2.43 -33.21 -11.71
CA LYS A 302 -2.59 -33.50 -13.14
C LYS A 302 -3.61 -32.56 -13.81
N GLU A 303 -4.74 -32.31 -13.16
CA GLU A 303 -5.78 -31.44 -13.65
C GLU A 303 -5.31 -29.98 -13.74
N TYR A 304 -4.82 -29.38 -12.65
CA TYR A 304 -4.43 -27.97 -12.61
C TYR A 304 -3.27 -27.66 -13.54
N VAL A 305 -2.25 -28.53 -13.61
CA VAL A 305 -1.13 -28.34 -14.54
C VAL A 305 -1.61 -28.40 -16.00
N ARG A 306 -2.48 -29.36 -16.34
CA ARG A 306 -3.07 -29.45 -17.68
C ARG A 306 -3.88 -28.19 -18.02
N GLU A 307 -4.71 -27.72 -17.10
CA GLU A 307 -5.56 -26.54 -17.30
C GLU A 307 -4.72 -25.28 -17.45
N VAL A 308 -3.76 -25.03 -16.55
CA VAL A 308 -2.86 -23.85 -16.61
C VAL A 308 -2.11 -23.79 -17.94
N LYS A 309 -1.64 -24.95 -18.44
CA LYS A 309 -0.92 -25.03 -19.72
C LYS A 309 -1.74 -24.52 -20.91
N LYS A 310 -3.07 -24.67 -20.89
CA LYS A 310 -3.97 -24.14 -21.95
C LYS A 310 -3.92 -22.62 -22.05
N TYR A 311 -3.63 -21.93 -20.95
CA TYR A 311 -3.62 -20.47 -20.88
C TYR A 311 -2.24 -19.85 -21.08
N THR A 312 -1.18 -20.62 -21.27
CA THR A 312 0.21 -20.15 -21.34
C THR A 312 0.38 -18.97 -22.31
N ARG A 313 -0.19 -19.06 -23.51
CA ARG A 313 -0.11 -17.99 -24.52
C ARG A 313 -0.78 -16.69 -24.05
N ASN A 314 -1.96 -16.81 -23.42
CA ASN A 314 -2.67 -15.65 -22.88
C ASN A 314 -1.97 -15.07 -21.65
N LEU A 315 -1.39 -15.94 -20.80
CA LEU A 315 -0.58 -15.52 -19.64
C LEU A 315 0.64 -14.70 -20.06
N ILE A 316 1.31 -15.05 -21.16
CA ILE A 316 2.40 -14.24 -21.69
C ILE A 316 1.93 -12.81 -22.00
N GLN A 317 0.74 -12.64 -22.60
CA GLN A 317 0.18 -11.32 -22.90
C GLN A 317 -0.21 -10.57 -21.62
N ILE A 318 -0.78 -11.26 -20.63
CA ILE A 318 -1.14 -10.68 -19.33
C ILE A 318 0.12 -10.20 -18.59
N ILE A 319 1.16 -11.02 -18.51
CA ILE A 319 2.41 -10.66 -17.84
C ILE A 319 3.12 -9.52 -18.58
N THR A 320 3.12 -9.53 -19.90
CA THR A 320 3.65 -8.40 -20.71
C THR A 320 2.89 -7.12 -20.42
N PHE A 321 1.56 -7.19 -20.35
CA PHE A 321 0.72 -6.05 -19.99
C PHE A 321 1.04 -5.53 -18.58
N GLN A 322 1.17 -6.43 -17.59
CA GLN A 322 1.55 -6.07 -16.23
C GLN A 322 2.93 -5.38 -16.18
N ASN A 323 3.93 -5.91 -16.88
CA ASN A 323 5.26 -5.32 -16.93
C ASN A 323 5.23 -3.90 -17.53
N LEU A 324 4.50 -3.70 -18.62
CA LEU A 324 4.35 -2.38 -19.23
C LEU A 324 3.60 -1.38 -18.33
N LEU A 325 2.60 -1.84 -17.56
CA LEU A 325 1.95 -1.02 -16.52
C LEU A 325 2.96 -0.62 -15.43
N VAL A 326 3.83 -1.55 -15.01
CA VAL A 326 4.89 -1.27 -14.04
C VAL A 326 5.86 -0.23 -14.61
N ASP A 327 6.29 -0.37 -15.86
CA ASP A 327 7.21 0.58 -16.49
C ASP A 327 6.62 2.00 -16.57
N ALA A 328 5.34 2.12 -16.95
CA ALA A 328 4.66 3.41 -16.96
C ALA A 328 4.49 3.98 -15.54
N LYS A 329 4.09 3.14 -14.57
CA LYS A 329 3.98 3.52 -13.16
C LYS A 329 5.32 4.03 -12.62
N MET A 330 6.42 3.33 -12.92
CA MET A 330 7.74 3.69 -12.38
C MET A 330 8.27 5.01 -12.93
N GLN A 331 7.95 5.38 -14.18
CA GLN A 331 8.27 6.71 -14.69
C GLN A 331 7.57 7.82 -13.88
N ILE A 332 6.31 7.60 -13.48
CA ILE A 332 5.57 8.53 -12.61
C ILE A 332 6.20 8.59 -11.22
N VAL A 333 6.44 7.43 -10.60
CA VAL A 333 7.03 7.33 -9.26
C VAL A 333 8.41 7.99 -9.21
N GLN A 334 9.27 7.77 -10.20
CA GLN A 334 10.59 8.39 -10.29
C GLN A 334 10.49 9.92 -10.38
N LYS A 335 9.54 10.44 -11.16
CA LYS A 335 9.31 11.87 -11.24
C LYS A 335 8.84 12.47 -9.91
N LEU A 336 7.92 11.80 -9.23
CA LEU A 336 7.42 12.23 -7.92
C LEU A 336 8.53 12.17 -6.86
N ASN A 337 9.38 11.15 -6.89
CA ASN A 337 10.54 11.03 -5.99
C ASN A 337 11.64 12.07 -6.25
N SER A 338 11.65 12.72 -7.41
CA SER A 338 12.61 13.80 -7.70
C SER A 338 12.33 15.08 -6.93
N VAL A 339 11.16 15.18 -6.29
CA VAL A 339 10.76 16.31 -5.44
C VAL A 339 11.16 16.02 -3.99
N LYS A 340 11.82 16.97 -3.35
CA LYS A 340 12.23 16.82 -1.95
C LYS A 340 11.00 16.77 -1.05
N GLY A 341 10.87 15.70 -0.27
CA GLY A 341 9.82 15.51 0.72
C GLY A 341 10.05 16.32 2.01
N LEU A 342 9.13 16.17 2.97
CA LEU A 342 9.23 16.78 4.31
C LEU A 342 10.33 16.15 5.18
N THR A 343 10.68 14.91 4.89
CA THR A 343 11.64 14.10 5.66
C THR A 343 12.60 13.38 4.72
N ASP A 344 13.81 13.13 5.19
CA ASP A 344 14.68 12.13 4.59
C ASP A 344 14.22 10.73 5.07
N THR A 345 14.40 9.70 4.23
CA THR A 345 13.93 8.35 4.54
C THR A 345 15.05 7.34 4.41
N PHE A 346 15.10 6.40 5.37
CA PHE A 346 16.11 5.35 5.45
C PHE A 346 15.48 4.03 5.84
N ILE A 347 16.18 2.93 5.58
CA ILE A 347 15.92 1.62 6.19
C ILE A 347 17.06 1.28 7.12
N LYS A 348 16.73 0.67 8.27
CA LYS A 348 17.71 0.16 9.22
C LYS A 348 18.31 -1.14 8.71
N THR A 349 19.62 -1.26 8.73
CA THR A 349 20.37 -2.45 8.33
C THR A 349 21.27 -2.90 9.49
N LYS A 350 21.87 -4.08 9.36
CA LYS A 350 22.85 -4.57 10.35
C LYS A 350 24.07 -3.63 10.48
N ASN A 351 24.39 -2.87 9.43
CA ASN A 351 25.58 -2.01 9.35
C ASN A 351 25.24 -0.51 9.45
N GLY A 352 24.03 -0.13 9.93
CA GLY A 352 23.60 1.26 10.05
C GLY A 352 22.36 1.58 9.22
N PHE A 353 22.37 2.71 8.52
CA PHE A 353 21.22 3.20 7.76
C PHE A 353 21.54 3.19 6.25
N LYS A 354 20.54 2.86 5.45
CA LYS A 354 20.59 2.95 3.99
C LYS A 354 19.48 3.86 3.51
N VAL A 355 19.79 4.83 2.66
CA VAL A 355 18.81 5.71 2.02
C VAL A 355 17.77 4.87 1.28
N THR A 356 16.51 5.20 1.44
CA THR A 356 15.39 4.60 0.70
C THR A 356 14.44 5.68 0.20
N ASN A 357 13.62 5.36 -0.78
CA ASN A 357 12.52 6.21 -1.19
C ASN A 357 11.38 6.13 -0.15
N PRO A 358 10.46 7.12 -0.10
CA PRO A 358 9.21 6.98 0.65
C PRO A 358 8.46 5.73 0.16
N GLU A 359 7.51 5.23 0.96
CA GLU A 359 6.75 4.01 0.62
C GLU A 359 6.12 4.08 -0.78
N GLY A 360 5.78 5.28 -1.23
CA GLY A 360 5.20 5.56 -2.53
C GLY A 360 4.14 6.65 -2.43
N PHE A 361 3.21 6.59 -3.38
CA PHE A 361 2.15 7.58 -3.50
C PHE A 361 0.80 6.88 -3.63
N VAL A 362 -0.27 7.58 -3.27
CA VAL A 362 -1.64 7.17 -3.55
C VAL A 362 -2.25 8.23 -4.44
N ALA A 363 -2.68 7.84 -5.62
CA ALA A 363 -3.41 8.70 -6.52
C ALA A 363 -4.90 8.41 -6.39
N ILE A 364 -5.70 9.44 -6.25
CA ILE A 364 -7.13 9.38 -5.97
C ILE A 364 -7.88 9.98 -7.15
N ASP A 365 -8.77 9.22 -7.76
CA ASP A 365 -9.69 9.74 -8.76
C ASP A 365 -10.88 10.42 -8.07
N ARG A 366 -10.98 11.73 -8.24
CA ARG A 366 -12.05 12.55 -7.64
C ARG A 366 -13.43 12.24 -8.20
N VAL A 367 -13.53 11.68 -9.39
CA VAL A 367 -14.81 11.40 -10.04
C VAL A 367 -15.36 10.06 -9.59
N SER A 368 -14.53 9.01 -9.60
CA SER A 368 -14.93 7.66 -9.20
C SER A 368 -14.75 7.38 -7.71
N GLY A 369 -13.97 8.21 -6.99
CA GLY A 369 -13.57 7.98 -5.61
C GLY A 369 -12.57 6.82 -5.44
N GLY A 370 -12.09 6.24 -6.55
CA GLY A 370 -11.12 5.15 -6.54
C GLY A 370 -9.72 5.64 -6.16
N ALA A 371 -8.98 4.84 -5.40
CA ALA A 371 -7.60 5.12 -5.05
C ALA A 371 -6.66 4.02 -5.54
N VAL A 372 -5.53 4.41 -6.13
CA VAL A 372 -4.52 3.49 -6.65
C VAL A 372 -3.18 3.76 -6.01
N LYS A 373 -2.57 2.72 -5.47
CA LYS A 373 -1.22 2.79 -4.88
C LYS A 373 -0.16 2.75 -5.97
N LEU A 374 0.72 3.75 -5.97
CA LEU A 374 1.89 3.87 -6.84
C LEU A 374 3.15 3.59 -6.01
N VAL A 375 3.48 2.32 -5.89
CA VAL A 375 4.59 1.84 -5.06
C VAL A 375 5.61 1.12 -5.95
N ASP A 376 6.90 1.35 -5.70
CA ASP A 376 7.93 0.46 -6.23
C ASP A 376 7.87 -0.87 -5.47
N ARG A 377 7.25 -1.85 -6.11
CA ARG A 377 7.03 -3.15 -5.50
C ARG A 377 8.34 -3.90 -5.23
N MET A 378 9.36 -3.67 -6.04
CA MET A 378 10.66 -4.32 -5.88
C MET A 378 11.47 -3.73 -4.73
N GLU A 379 11.36 -2.43 -4.49
CA GLU A 379 12.01 -1.79 -3.35
C GLU A 379 11.17 -1.97 -2.08
N PHE A 380 9.93 -1.51 -2.09
CA PHE A 380 9.11 -1.42 -0.89
C PHE A 380 8.61 -2.78 -0.41
N SER A 381 8.02 -3.62 -1.29
CA SER A 381 7.52 -4.93 -0.86
C SER A 381 8.65 -5.88 -0.48
N PHE A 382 9.81 -5.79 -1.15
CA PHE A 382 11.00 -6.54 -0.76
C PHE A 382 11.48 -6.10 0.63
N ASN A 383 11.60 -4.78 0.88
CA ASN A 383 11.98 -4.23 2.17
C ASN A 383 11.00 -4.66 3.28
N ASN A 384 9.70 -4.65 3.01
CA ASN A 384 8.69 -5.14 3.96
C ASN A 384 8.85 -6.61 4.36
N PHE A 385 9.46 -7.44 3.49
CA PHE A 385 9.71 -8.84 3.78
C PHE A 385 11.07 -9.09 4.41
N THR A 386 12.04 -8.19 4.27
CA THR A 386 13.46 -8.42 4.61
C THR A 386 14.05 -7.43 5.60
N ALA A 387 13.50 -6.21 5.71
CA ALA A 387 14.01 -5.19 6.63
C ALA A 387 13.59 -5.49 8.09
N ILE A 388 14.45 -5.06 9.02
CA ILE A 388 14.18 -5.09 10.46
C ILE A 388 13.06 -4.09 10.78
N LYS A 389 11.98 -4.56 11.39
CA LYS A 389 10.84 -3.73 11.77
C LYS A 389 10.97 -3.23 13.20
N ALA A 390 10.23 -2.16 13.51
CA ALA A 390 10.26 -1.56 14.85
C ALA A 390 9.86 -2.54 15.96
N TRP A 391 9.02 -3.54 15.64
CA TRP A 391 8.53 -4.55 16.59
C TRP A 391 9.37 -5.84 16.61
N ASP A 392 10.41 -5.95 15.81
CA ASP A 392 11.35 -7.10 15.80
C ASP A 392 12.46 -6.94 16.87
N LYS A 393 12.32 -5.97 17.80
CA LYS A 393 13.26 -5.65 18.88
C LYS A 393 12.96 -6.45 20.14
#